data_6ee0d9c459026f85fa14015f23b126dc
#
_entry.id   6ee0d9c459026f85fa14015f23b126dc
#
_cell.length_a   1.000
_cell.length_b   1.000
_cell.length_c   1.000
_cell.angle_alpha   90.00
_cell.angle_beta   90.00
_cell.angle_gamma   90.00
#
_symmetry.space_group_name_H-M   'P 1'
#
loop_
_entity.id
_entity.type
_entity.pdbx_description
1 polymer ?
#
loop_
_entity_poly.entity_id
_entity_poly.type
_entity_poly.pdbx_seq_one_letter_code
_entity_poly.pdbx_strand_id
1 'polypeptide(L)'
;MKKIGDFLKPNILIIFGALLLLYFLNYLSLNGAGLAIGIIAVVLSAYYLAIGILGIFVGNKFTPQLKKIFEVISVSLFGIFMFVFFLLTTINGAQINGLMGPTAWTIEILSMVAALAMVAVYIIARFANKDVLMRFAVLFAAIFALALLLNVLFDITGNSRVLGNVDILLVAIYAIFVFYLFNTLTNKPEANEEAAKEVEEKKEEPQLEENAPEEAQ
;
A
#
# COMPACT_ATOMS: atom_id res chain seq x y z
N MET A 1 11.03 2.54 -19.45
CA MET A 1 10.75 2.22 -18.05
C MET A 1 9.25 2.22 -17.67
N LYS A 2 8.39 3.08 -18.26
CA LYS A 2 6.93 3.10 -17.99
C LYS A 2 6.25 1.71 -18.18
N LYS A 3 6.54 0.98 -19.25
CA LYS A 3 5.93 -0.35 -19.53
C LYS A 3 6.21 -1.42 -18.46
N ILE A 4 7.35 -1.35 -17.78
CA ILE A 4 7.72 -2.32 -16.72
C ILE A 4 6.91 -2.05 -15.45
N GLY A 5 6.70 -0.77 -15.10
CA GLY A 5 5.90 -0.39 -13.94
C GLY A 5 4.44 -0.83 -14.04
N ASP A 6 3.83 -0.68 -15.22
CA ASP A 6 2.44 -1.05 -15.46
C ASP A 6 2.23 -2.57 -15.46
N PHE A 7 3.22 -3.33 -15.92
CA PHE A 7 3.19 -4.80 -15.85
C PHE A 7 3.41 -5.32 -14.42
N LEU A 8 4.25 -4.66 -13.63
CA LEU A 8 4.57 -5.11 -12.27
C LEU A 8 3.41 -4.90 -11.28
N LYS A 9 2.63 -3.81 -11.40
CA LYS A 9 1.57 -3.47 -10.44
C LYS A 9 0.55 -4.61 -10.20
N PRO A 10 -0.14 -5.16 -11.23
CA PRO A 10 -1.10 -6.24 -11.02
C PRO A 10 -0.43 -7.54 -10.54
N ASN A 11 0.77 -7.85 -11.08
CA ASN A 11 1.49 -9.06 -10.67
C ASN A 11 1.95 -8.98 -9.21
N ILE A 12 2.35 -7.81 -8.72
CA ILE A 12 2.72 -7.59 -7.32
C ILE A 12 1.52 -7.89 -6.40
N LEU A 13 0.31 -7.44 -6.76
CA LEU A 13 -0.89 -7.69 -5.96
C LEU A 13 -1.26 -9.18 -5.92
N ILE A 14 -1.07 -9.92 -7.02
CA ILE A 14 -1.28 -11.38 -7.05
C ILE A 14 -0.27 -12.08 -6.14
N ILE A 15 1.02 -11.77 -6.26
CA ILE A 15 2.06 -12.35 -5.43
C ILE A 15 1.81 -12.01 -3.96
N PHE A 16 1.47 -10.76 -3.67
CA PHE A 16 1.16 -10.31 -2.33
C PHE A 16 -0.04 -11.05 -1.73
N GLY A 17 -1.15 -11.16 -2.46
CA GLY A 17 -2.33 -11.89 -2.03
C GLY A 17 -2.05 -13.39 -1.81
N ALA A 18 -1.25 -14.02 -2.67
CA ALA A 18 -0.86 -15.42 -2.52
C ALA A 18 0.01 -15.64 -1.27
N LEU A 19 1.00 -14.79 -1.03
CA LEU A 19 1.86 -14.88 0.16
C LEU A 19 1.07 -14.63 1.45
N LEU A 20 0.18 -13.64 1.43
CA LEU A 20 -0.69 -13.33 2.57
C LEU A 20 -1.60 -14.54 2.88
N LEU A 21 -2.18 -15.17 1.86
CA LEU A 21 -2.98 -16.38 2.02
C LEU A 21 -2.16 -17.52 2.64
N LEU A 22 -1.00 -17.82 2.08
CA LEU A 22 -0.12 -18.91 2.54
C LEU A 22 0.32 -18.71 4.00
N TYR A 23 0.66 -17.49 4.38
CA TYR A 23 1.10 -17.19 5.74
C TYR A 23 -0.04 -17.34 6.76
N PHE A 24 -1.20 -16.75 6.48
CA PHE A 24 -2.30 -16.71 7.44
C PHE A 24 -3.24 -17.93 7.38
N LEU A 25 -3.04 -18.86 6.45
CA LEU A 25 -3.86 -20.06 6.38
C LEU A 25 -3.81 -20.88 7.68
N ASN A 26 -2.63 -20.93 8.31
CA ASN A 26 -2.42 -21.61 9.59
C ASN A 26 -3.18 -20.96 10.75
N TYR A 27 -3.51 -19.68 10.66
CA TYR A 27 -4.29 -18.98 11.69
C TYR A 27 -5.75 -19.44 11.74
N LEU A 28 -6.27 -20.05 10.67
CA LEU A 28 -7.62 -20.63 10.66
C LEU A 28 -7.77 -21.83 11.59
N SER A 29 -6.67 -22.47 11.96
CA SER A 29 -6.66 -23.58 12.94
C SER A 29 -6.62 -23.10 14.39
N LEU A 30 -6.43 -21.80 14.62
CA LEU A 30 -6.38 -21.20 15.94
C LEU A 30 -7.79 -20.85 16.44
N ASN A 31 -7.89 -20.51 17.72
CA ASN A 31 -9.13 -20.04 18.34
C ASN A 31 -9.04 -18.55 18.70
N GLY A 32 -10.19 -17.92 18.95
CA GLY A 32 -10.25 -16.55 19.42
C GLY A 32 -9.66 -15.54 18.43
N ALA A 33 -8.75 -14.69 18.90
CA ALA A 33 -8.16 -13.64 18.08
C ALA A 33 -7.33 -14.17 16.89
N GLY A 34 -6.67 -15.31 17.04
CA GLY A 34 -5.92 -15.94 15.96
C GLY A 34 -6.83 -16.32 14.79
N LEU A 35 -7.96 -16.96 15.06
CA LEU A 35 -8.96 -17.30 14.04
C LEU A 35 -9.50 -16.02 13.36
N ALA A 36 -9.81 -14.96 14.13
CA ALA A 36 -10.29 -13.70 13.57
C ALA A 36 -9.26 -13.08 12.60
N ILE A 37 -7.99 -13.05 12.97
CA ILE A 37 -6.89 -12.60 12.11
C ILE A 37 -6.83 -13.45 10.84
N GLY A 38 -6.91 -14.78 10.97
CA GLY A 38 -6.91 -15.70 9.82
C GLY A 38 -8.04 -15.43 8.85
N ILE A 39 -9.27 -15.26 9.33
CA ILE A 39 -10.44 -14.95 8.49
C ILE A 39 -10.26 -13.63 7.75
N ILE A 40 -9.86 -12.56 8.47
CA ILE A 40 -9.66 -11.24 7.87
C ILE A 40 -8.55 -11.32 6.79
N ALA A 41 -7.45 -12.00 7.07
CA ALA A 41 -6.35 -12.16 6.14
C ALA A 41 -6.74 -12.94 4.88
N VAL A 42 -7.55 -13.99 4.99
CA VAL A 42 -8.06 -14.76 3.84
C VAL A 42 -8.96 -13.90 2.96
N VAL A 43 -9.89 -13.13 3.55
CA VAL A 43 -10.73 -12.18 2.81
C VAL A 43 -9.89 -11.12 2.09
N LEU A 44 -8.89 -10.59 2.79
CA LEU A 44 -7.97 -9.61 2.24
C LEU A 44 -7.12 -10.19 1.10
N SER A 45 -6.66 -11.43 1.24
CA SER A 45 -5.93 -12.17 0.20
C SER A 45 -6.78 -12.35 -1.06
N ALA A 46 -8.05 -12.74 -0.89
CA ALA A 46 -8.99 -12.88 -1.99
C ALA A 46 -9.21 -11.55 -2.73
N TYR A 47 -9.30 -10.44 -1.98
CA TYR A 47 -9.38 -9.10 -2.57
C TYR A 47 -8.14 -8.78 -3.42
N TYR A 48 -6.92 -8.99 -2.91
CA TYR A 48 -5.69 -8.69 -3.67
C TYR A 48 -5.54 -9.58 -4.91
N LEU A 49 -5.87 -10.86 -4.80
CA LEU A 49 -5.88 -11.78 -5.94
C LEU A 49 -6.88 -11.32 -7.00
N ALA A 50 -8.10 -10.96 -6.60
CA ALA A 50 -9.13 -10.50 -7.52
C ALA A 50 -8.72 -9.20 -8.22
N ILE A 51 -8.24 -8.19 -7.49
CA ILE A 51 -7.81 -6.91 -8.08
C ILE A 51 -6.57 -7.09 -8.96
N GLY A 52 -5.64 -7.95 -8.56
CA GLY A 52 -4.47 -8.28 -9.40
C GLY A 52 -4.86 -8.95 -10.70
N ILE A 53 -5.75 -9.94 -10.66
CA ILE A 53 -6.28 -10.63 -11.84
C ILE A 53 -7.05 -9.66 -12.74
N LEU A 54 -7.96 -8.86 -12.17
CA LEU A 54 -8.68 -7.82 -12.92
C LEU A 54 -7.72 -6.81 -13.56
N GLY A 55 -6.65 -6.43 -12.85
CA GLY A 55 -5.62 -5.54 -13.37
C GLY A 55 -4.92 -6.09 -14.60
N ILE A 56 -4.69 -7.40 -14.68
CA ILE A 56 -4.10 -8.04 -15.87
C ILE A 56 -5.07 -8.03 -17.05
N PHE A 57 -6.30 -8.49 -16.84
CA PHE A 57 -7.25 -8.71 -17.94
C PHE A 57 -7.98 -7.45 -18.39
N VAL A 58 -8.27 -6.53 -17.49
CA VAL A 58 -9.14 -5.36 -17.74
C VAL A 58 -8.48 -4.04 -17.39
N GLY A 59 -7.25 -4.06 -16.85
CA GLY A 59 -6.55 -2.87 -16.35
C GLY A 59 -6.40 -1.73 -17.36
N ASN A 60 -6.31 -2.05 -18.66
CA ASN A 60 -6.25 -1.05 -19.73
C ASN A 60 -7.57 -0.29 -19.94
N LYS A 61 -8.70 -0.84 -19.47
CA LYS A 61 -10.03 -0.23 -19.55
C LYS A 61 -10.38 0.62 -18.33
N PHE A 62 -9.54 0.55 -17.29
CA PHE A 62 -9.77 1.33 -16.08
C PHE A 62 -9.39 2.79 -16.30
N THR A 63 -10.31 3.69 -15.94
CA THR A 63 -10.01 5.11 -15.91
C THR A 63 -8.91 5.41 -14.89
N PRO A 64 -8.11 6.48 -15.06
CA PRO A 64 -7.08 6.87 -14.09
C PRO A 64 -7.63 7.07 -12.68
N GLN A 65 -8.85 7.59 -12.56
CA GLN A 65 -9.54 7.76 -11.27
C GLN A 65 -9.84 6.41 -10.61
N LEU A 66 -10.32 5.41 -11.38
CA LEU A 66 -10.63 4.09 -10.85
C LEU A 66 -9.38 3.36 -10.39
N LYS A 67 -8.27 3.44 -11.15
CA LYS A 67 -6.96 2.91 -10.76
C LYS A 67 -6.51 3.52 -9.43
N LYS A 68 -6.62 4.85 -9.29
CA LYS A 68 -6.29 5.57 -8.06
C LYS A 68 -7.12 5.10 -6.86
N ILE A 69 -8.43 4.90 -7.05
CA ILE A 69 -9.31 4.40 -5.99
C ILE A 69 -8.89 3.00 -5.56
N PHE A 70 -8.61 2.08 -6.48
CA PHE A 70 -8.14 0.74 -6.15
C PHE A 70 -6.79 0.76 -5.42
N GLU A 71 -5.85 1.61 -5.81
CA GLU A 71 -4.58 1.80 -5.11
C GLU A 71 -4.81 2.27 -3.67
N VAL A 72 -5.68 3.28 -3.47
CA VAL A 72 -6.00 3.81 -2.14
C VAL A 72 -6.66 2.75 -1.27
N ILE A 73 -7.63 2.02 -1.81
CA ILE A 73 -8.30 0.95 -1.07
C ILE A 73 -7.29 -0.15 -0.70
N SER A 74 -6.43 -0.58 -1.63
CA SER A 74 -5.45 -1.64 -1.39
C SER A 74 -4.47 -1.26 -0.28
N VAL A 75 -3.90 -0.05 -0.32
CA VAL A 75 -2.97 0.42 0.72
C VAL A 75 -3.68 0.57 2.06
N SER A 76 -4.89 1.13 2.07
CA SER A 76 -5.65 1.37 3.30
C SER A 76 -6.08 0.06 3.97
N LEU A 77 -6.56 -0.92 3.20
CA LEU A 77 -6.98 -2.21 3.73
C LEU A 77 -5.83 -2.95 4.41
N PHE A 78 -4.63 -2.94 3.80
CA PHE A 78 -3.48 -3.58 4.44
C PHE A 78 -3.00 -2.82 5.67
N GLY A 79 -2.94 -1.50 5.62
CA GLY A 79 -2.55 -0.70 6.78
C GLY A 79 -3.51 -0.86 7.96
N ILE A 80 -4.84 -0.91 7.70
CA ILE A 80 -5.85 -1.21 8.73
C ILE A 80 -5.71 -2.65 9.23
N PHE A 81 -5.45 -3.61 8.34
CA PHE A 81 -5.18 -4.99 8.74
C PHE A 81 -3.96 -5.08 9.67
N MET A 82 -2.87 -4.40 9.33
CA MET A 82 -1.67 -4.37 10.17
C MET A 82 -1.94 -3.71 11.53
N PHE A 83 -2.73 -2.64 11.57
CA PHE A 83 -3.18 -2.05 12.83
C PHE A 83 -3.93 -3.06 13.71
N VAL A 84 -4.91 -3.77 13.13
CA VAL A 84 -5.69 -4.79 13.84
C VAL A 84 -4.81 -5.96 14.27
N PHE A 85 -3.89 -6.40 13.41
CA PHE A 85 -2.94 -7.45 13.70
C PHE A 85 -2.07 -7.10 14.93
N PHE A 86 -1.43 -5.93 14.92
CA PHE A 86 -0.61 -5.48 16.04
C PHE A 86 -1.43 -5.24 17.31
N LEU A 87 -2.65 -4.72 17.19
CA LEU A 87 -3.54 -4.53 18.33
C LEU A 87 -3.88 -5.87 18.99
N LEU A 88 -4.28 -6.87 18.20
CA LEU A 88 -4.64 -8.19 18.73
C LEU A 88 -3.45 -8.96 19.27
N THR A 89 -2.27 -8.85 18.66
CA THR A 89 -1.04 -9.44 19.19
C THR A 89 -0.60 -8.77 20.49
N THR A 90 -0.71 -7.46 20.59
CA THR A 90 -0.42 -6.70 21.83
C THR A 90 -1.35 -7.11 22.97
N ILE A 91 -2.66 -7.17 22.74
CA ILE A 91 -3.64 -7.56 23.75
C ILE A 91 -3.41 -9.00 24.22
N ASN A 92 -3.23 -9.93 23.29
CA ASN A 92 -3.00 -11.34 23.63
C ASN A 92 -1.63 -11.58 24.26
N GLY A 93 -0.61 -10.89 23.80
CA GLY A 93 0.74 -10.95 24.38
C GLY A 93 0.74 -10.50 25.84
N ALA A 94 -0.05 -9.47 26.18
CA ALA A 94 -0.25 -9.02 27.55
C ALA A 94 -0.88 -10.10 28.44
N GLN A 95 -1.83 -10.85 27.90
CA GLN A 95 -2.55 -11.90 28.65
C GLN A 95 -1.71 -13.17 28.82
N ILE A 96 -0.87 -13.49 27.83
CA ILE A 96 -0.18 -14.78 27.81
C ILE A 96 1.04 -14.78 28.72
N ASN A 97 1.71 -13.64 28.99
CA ASN A 97 3.02 -13.83 29.56
C ASN A 97 3.64 -12.81 30.48
N GLY A 98 3.32 -11.66 30.63
CA GLY A 98 4.35 -10.80 31.25
C GLY A 98 5.77 -10.98 30.61
N LEU A 99 5.88 -11.75 29.54
CA LEU A 99 7.11 -12.14 28.83
C LEU A 99 7.47 -11.16 27.72
N MET A 100 6.53 -10.32 27.27
CA MET A 100 6.88 -9.20 26.39
C MET A 100 7.55 -8.13 27.25
N GLY A 101 8.86 -8.02 27.14
CA GLY A 101 9.59 -6.92 27.75
C GLY A 101 9.10 -5.56 27.23
N PRO A 102 9.35 -4.47 27.97
CA PRO A 102 8.85 -3.13 27.62
C PRO A 102 9.26 -2.69 26.20
N THR A 103 10.36 -3.19 25.68
CA THR A 103 10.85 -2.90 24.33
C THR A 103 9.94 -3.49 23.25
N ALA A 104 9.49 -4.73 23.38
CA ALA A 104 8.57 -5.38 22.45
C ALA A 104 7.23 -4.63 22.38
N TRP A 105 6.69 -4.30 23.53
CA TRP A 105 5.48 -3.48 23.64
C TRP A 105 5.61 -2.14 22.94
N THR A 106 6.73 -1.47 23.12
CA THR A 106 6.99 -0.17 22.48
C THR A 106 7.03 -0.31 20.97
N ILE A 107 7.67 -1.36 20.46
CA ILE A 107 7.77 -1.61 19.01
C ILE A 107 6.39 -1.92 18.41
N GLU A 108 5.58 -2.74 19.06
CA GLU A 108 4.23 -3.05 18.58
C GLU A 108 3.32 -1.83 18.56
N ILE A 109 3.31 -1.03 19.64
CA ILE A 109 2.55 0.21 19.72
C ILE A 109 3.02 1.19 18.62
N LEU A 110 4.33 1.33 18.42
CA LEU A 110 4.88 2.17 17.36
C LEU A 110 4.43 1.70 15.99
N SER A 111 4.46 0.39 15.72
CA SER A 111 4.01 -0.20 14.45
C SER A 111 2.53 0.04 14.20
N MET A 112 1.71 -0.09 15.24
CA MET A 112 0.28 0.18 15.21
C MET A 112 -0.03 1.65 14.87
N VAL A 113 0.62 2.58 15.55
CA VAL A 113 0.46 4.03 15.32
C VAL A 113 0.98 4.41 13.93
N ALA A 114 2.13 3.86 13.53
CA ALA A 114 2.71 4.10 12.21
C ALA A 114 1.80 3.60 11.08
N ALA A 115 1.14 2.45 11.25
CA ALA A 115 0.19 1.91 10.27
C ALA A 115 -0.99 2.86 10.05
N LEU A 116 -1.63 3.34 11.13
CA LEU A 116 -2.75 4.28 11.02
C LEU A 116 -2.33 5.64 10.45
N ALA A 117 -1.21 6.19 10.93
CA ALA A 117 -0.70 7.47 10.45
C ALA A 117 -0.37 7.39 8.95
N MET A 118 0.27 6.30 8.52
CA MET A 118 0.56 6.05 7.10
C MET A 118 -0.72 6.01 6.27
N VAL A 119 -1.75 5.27 6.68
CA VAL A 119 -3.03 5.19 5.96
C VAL A 119 -3.67 6.57 5.84
N ALA A 120 -3.78 7.31 6.94
CA ALA A 120 -4.40 8.63 6.96
C ALA A 120 -3.68 9.61 6.02
N VAL A 121 -2.35 9.70 6.14
CA VAL A 121 -1.54 10.60 5.31
C VAL A 121 -1.56 10.17 3.85
N TYR A 122 -1.53 8.86 3.57
CA TYR A 122 -1.61 8.33 2.21
C TYR A 122 -2.92 8.71 1.53
N ILE A 123 -4.07 8.51 2.19
CA ILE A 123 -5.38 8.88 1.65
C ILE A 123 -5.42 10.38 1.34
N ILE A 124 -5.03 11.22 2.31
CA ILE A 124 -5.04 12.69 2.14
C ILE A 124 -4.13 13.10 0.98
N ALA A 125 -2.90 12.57 0.91
CA ALA A 125 -1.95 12.91 -0.13
C ALA A 125 -2.45 12.54 -1.53
N ARG A 126 -3.07 11.36 -1.66
CA ARG A 126 -3.59 10.86 -2.95
C ARG A 126 -4.79 11.65 -3.45
N PHE A 127 -5.68 12.12 -2.56
CA PHE A 127 -6.86 12.90 -2.96
C PHE A 127 -6.57 14.40 -3.10
N ALA A 128 -5.73 14.97 -2.23
CA ALA A 128 -5.40 16.39 -2.30
C ALA A 128 -4.48 16.76 -3.47
N ASN A 129 -3.76 15.78 -4.05
CA ASN A 129 -2.86 15.93 -5.20
C ASN A 129 -1.84 17.09 -5.07
N LYS A 130 -1.34 17.34 -3.85
CA LYS A 130 -0.35 18.38 -3.56
C LYS A 130 1.03 17.75 -3.34
N ASP A 131 2.06 18.27 -4.02
CA ASP A 131 3.42 17.76 -3.92
C ASP A 131 3.96 17.71 -2.49
N VAL A 132 3.62 18.69 -1.66
CA VAL A 132 4.03 18.73 -0.25
C VAL A 132 3.44 17.54 0.52
N LEU A 133 2.14 17.24 0.33
CA LEU A 133 1.49 16.12 0.99
C LEU A 133 2.02 14.77 0.50
N MET A 134 2.40 14.67 -0.78
CA MET A 134 3.04 13.48 -1.32
C MET A 134 4.41 13.23 -0.67
N ARG A 135 5.21 14.27 -0.41
CA ARG A 135 6.48 14.15 0.32
C ARG A 135 6.26 13.68 1.76
N PHE A 136 5.24 14.20 2.44
CA PHE A 136 4.85 13.72 3.77
C PHE A 136 4.40 12.26 3.73
N ALA A 137 3.61 11.85 2.73
CA ALA A 137 3.21 10.46 2.58
C ALA A 137 4.41 9.52 2.39
N VAL A 138 5.43 9.92 1.61
CA VAL A 138 6.69 9.17 1.47
C VAL A 138 7.42 9.06 2.82
N LEU A 139 7.48 10.14 3.60
CA LEU A 139 8.08 10.11 4.94
C LEU A 139 7.35 9.14 5.87
N PHE A 140 6.02 9.21 5.93
CA PHE A 140 5.22 8.30 6.75
C PHE A 140 5.30 6.85 6.28
N ALA A 141 5.38 6.61 4.97
CA ALA A 141 5.65 5.29 4.42
C ALA A 141 7.02 4.74 4.86
N ALA A 142 8.05 5.59 4.91
CA ALA A 142 9.38 5.22 5.40
C ALA A 142 9.37 4.92 6.91
N ILE A 143 8.65 5.71 7.71
CA ILE A 143 8.48 5.45 9.15
C ILE A 143 7.76 4.12 9.36
N PHE A 144 6.71 3.85 8.60
CA PHE A 144 5.98 2.58 8.67
C PHE A 144 6.87 1.40 8.27
N ALA A 145 7.62 1.51 7.17
CA ALA A 145 8.57 0.49 6.74
C ALA A 145 9.65 0.21 7.81
N LEU A 146 10.16 1.26 8.46
CA LEU A 146 11.11 1.12 9.56
C LEU A 146 10.47 0.41 10.76
N ALA A 147 9.22 0.73 11.10
CA ALA A 147 8.51 0.08 12.20
C ALA A 147 8.32 -1.43 11.92
N LEU A 148 7.96 -1.80 10.69
CA LEU A 148 7.87 -3.21 10.26
C LEU A 148 9.23 -3.91 10.35
N LEU A 149 10.29 -3.25 9.91
CA LEU A 149 11.65 -3.80 10.00
C LEU A 149 12.08 -4.03 11.45
N LEU A 150 11.80 -3.07 12.35
CA LEU A 150 12.10 -3.22 13.77
C LEU A 150 11.31 -4.35 14.41
N ASN A 151 10.05 -4.53 14.03
CA ASN A 151 9.24 -5.65 14.49
C ASN A 151 9.85 -7.00 14.10
N VAL A 152 10.23 -7.17 12.83
CA VAL A 152 10.91 -8.38 12.35
C VAL A 152 12.25 -8.61 13.05
N LEU A 153 13.08 -7.57 13.19
CA LEU A 153 14.38 -7.67 13.84
C LEU A 153 14.23 -8.04 15.32
N PHE A 154 13.21 -7.55 15.98
CA PHE A 154 12.94 -7.87 17.36
C PHE A 154 12.50 -9.33 17.54
N ASP A 155 11.65 -9.84 16.68
CA ASP A 155 11.23 -11.25 16.67
C ASP A 155 12.43 -12.19 16.48
N ILE A 156 13.36 -11.83 15.59
CA ILE A 156 14.57 -12.62 15.34
C ILE A 156 15.52 -12.60 16.55
N THR A 157 15.73 -11.42 17.16
CA THR A 157 16.74 -11.26 18.21
C THR A 157 16.22 -11.59 19.61
N GLY A 158 14.93 -11.36 19.85
CA GLY A 158 14.31 -11.52 21.17
C GLY A 158 13.97 -12.96 21.55
N ASN A 159 13.72 -13.82 20.57
CA ASN A 159 13.23 -15.18 20.82
C ASN A 159 14.28 -16.28 20.66
N SER A 160 15.55 -15.99 20.41
CA SER A 160 16.62 -16.99 20.16
C SER A 160 16.24 -18.06 19.12
N ARG A 161 15.21 -17.83 18.34
CA ARG A 161 14.75 -18.76 17.31
C ARG A 161 15.48 -18.47 16.01
N VAL A 162 16.03 -19.50 15.44
CA VAL A 162 16.49 -19.50 14.06
C VAL A 162 15.28 -19.13 13.20
N LEU A 163 15.45 -18.20 12.27
CA LEU A 163 14.43 -17.83 11.28
C LEU A 163 13.75 -19.07 10.72
N GLY A 164 12.50 -19.30 11.13
CA GLY A 164 11.68 -20.34 10.54
C GLY A 164 11.17 -19.91 9.16
N ASN A 165 10.71 -20.87 8.34
CA ASN A 165 10.13 -20.56 7.03
C ASN A 165 8.94 -19.57 7.10
N VAL A 166 8.27 -19.56 8.23
CA VAL A 166 7.12 -18.68 8.51
C VAL A 166 7.56 -17.22 8.61
N ASP A 167 8.68 -16.96 9.28
CA ASP A 167 9.21 -15.59 9.45
C ASP A 167 9.70 -15.02 8.12
N ILE A 168 10.26 -15.86 7.24
CA ILE A 168 10.67 -15.47 5.89
C ILE A 168 9.46 -15.03 5.05
N LEU A 169 8.32 -15.71 5.17
CA LEU A 169 7.10 -15.32 4.46
C LEU A 169 6.56 -13.97 4.94
N LEU A 170 6.61 -13.73 6.24
CA LEU A 170 6.19 -12.44 6.81
C LEU A 170 7.10 -11.30 6.32
N VAL A 171 8.41 -11.51 6.32
CA VAL A 171 9.39 -10.56 5.77
C VAL A 171 9.10 -10.27 4.29
N ALA A 172 8.81 -11.31 3.51
CA ALA A 172 8.47 -11.16 2.09
C ALA A 172 7.17 -10.35 1.90
N ILE A 173 6.13 -10.61 2.71
CA ILE A 173 4.87 -9.85 2.69
C ILE A 173 5.14 -8.37 2.97
N TYR A 174 5.91 -8.05 4.01
CA TYR A 174 6.24 -6.67 4.36
C TYR A 174 7.05 -5.99 3.26
N ALA A 175 8.08 -6.65 2.72
CA ALA A 175 8.91 -6.11 1.67
C ALA A 175 8.12 -5.80 0.39
N ILE A 176 7.25 -6.71 -0.04
CA ILE A 176 6.41 -6.52 -1.23
C ILE A 176 5.38 -5.40 -1.01
N PHE A 177 4.78 -5.33 0.18
CA PHE A 177 3.85 -4.25 0.50
C PHE A 177 4.55 -2.88 0.51
N VAL A 178 5.69 -2.78 1.17
CA VAL A 178 6.50 -1.54 1.20
C VAL A 178 6.90 -1.12 -0.22
N PHE A 179 7.34 -2.07 -1.04
CA PHE A 179 7.66 -1.80 -2.43
C PHE A 179 6.43 -1.30 -3.22
N TYR A 180 5.27 -1.94 -3.05
CA TYR A 180 4.02 -1.50 -3.67
C TYR A 180 3.64 -0.09 -3.22
N LEU A 181 3.70 0.19 -1.92
CA LEU A 181 3.41 1.48 -1.32
C LEU A 181 4.28 2.60 -1.91
N PHE A 182 5.60 2.40 -1.97
CA PHE A 182 6.51 3.38 -2.57
C PHE A 182 6.27 3.55 -4.07
N ASN A 183 6.00 2.46 -4.77
CA ASN A 183 5.69 2.52 -6.20
C ASN A 183 4.42 3.35 -6.48
N THR A 184 3.38 3.23 -5.65
CA THR A 184 2.16 4.05 -5.79
C THR A 184 2.38 5.52 -5.45
N LEU A 185 3.30 5.84 -4.53
CA LEU A 185 3.62 7.21 -4.14
C LEU A 185 4.54 7.93 -5.15
N THR A 186 5.44 7.19 -5.80
CA THR A 186 6.43 7.78 -6.73
C THR A 186 5.92 7.89 -8.15
N ASN A 187 4.97 7.05 -8.55
CA ASN A 187 4.37 7.15 -9.88
C ASN A 187 3.30 8.24 -9.86
N LYS A 188 3.56 9.35 -10.57
CA LYS A 188 2.55 10.39 -10.80
C LYS A 188 1.37 9.78 -11.56
N PRO A 189 0.11 10.11 -11.20
CA PRO A 189 -1.05 9.69 -11.98
C PRO A 189 -0.94 10.25 -13.41
N GLU A 190 -1.13 9.42 -14.41
CA GLU A 190 -1.11 9.82 -15.84
C GLU A 190 -2.11 10.94 -16.17
N ALA A 191 -3.17 11.09 -15.36
CA ALA A 191 -4.16 12.16 -15.51
C ALA A 191 -3.56 13.58 -15.46
N ASN A 192 -2.40 13.79 -14.85
CA ASN A 192 -1.74 15.11 -14.85
C ASN A 192 -0.90 15.35 -16.11
N GLU A 193 -0.42 14.30 -16.78
CA GLU A 193 0.30 14.43 -18.05
C GLU A 193 -0.66 14.66 -19.21
N GLU A 194 -1.86 14.04 -19.18
CA GLU A 194 -2.89 14.26 -20.20
C GLU A 194 -3.54 15.64 -20.07
N ALA A 195 -3.86 16.06 -18.83
CA ALA A 195 -4.37 17.41 -18.57
C ALA A 195 -3.32 18.51 -18.85
N ALA A 196 -2.04 18.24 -18.61
CA ALA A 196 -0.97 19.18 -18.99
C ALA A 196 -0.78 19.25 -20.49
N LYS A 197 -0.91 18.14 -21.23
CA LYS A 197 -0.85 18.12 -22.69
C LYS A 197 -2.06 18.79 -23.33
N GLU A 198 -3.27 18.58 -22.81
CA GLU A 198 -4.47 19.30 -23.30
C GLU A 198 -4.37 20.81 -23.06
N VAL A 199 -3.72 21.25 -21.98
CA VAL A 199 -3.51 22.67 -21.72
C VAL A 199 -2.39 23.25 -22.59
N GLU A 200 -1.36 22.48 -22.92
CA GLU A 200 -0.33 22.88 -23.88
C GLU A 200 -0.87 22.90 -25.32
N GLU A 201 -1.60 21.87 -25.76
CA GLU A 201 -2.25 21.85 -27.07
C GLU A 201 -3.23 22.99 -27.27
N LYS A 202 -4.02 23.35 -26.24
CA LYS A 202 -4.92 24.53 -26.29
C LYS A 202 -4.21 25.86 -26.26
N LYS A 203 -2.94 25.90 -25.86
CA LYS A 203 -2.09 27.12 -25.90
C LYS A 203 -1.33 27.26 -27.22
N GLU A 204 -1.14 26.14 -27.93
CA GLU A 204 -0.47 26.12 -29.23
C GLU A 204 -1.41 26.23 -30.45
N GLU A 205 -2.76 26.20 -30.25
CA GLU A 205 -3.66 26.62 -31.31
C GLU A 205 -3.42 28.12 -31.58
N PRO A 206 -2.81 28.48 -32.71
CA PRO A 206 -2.49 29.87 -33.00
C PRO A 206 -3.80 30.64 -33.22
N GLN A 207 -3.88 31.83 -32.65
CA GLN A 207 -4.80 32.89 -33.05
C GLN A 207 -4.58 33.22 -34.55
N LEU A 208 -5.07 32.37 -35.42
CA LEU A 208 -4.95 32.49 -36.90
C LEU A 208 -6.25 32.97 -37.54
N GLU A 209 -7.11 33.67 -36.80
CA GLU A 209 -8.33 34.26 -37.35
C GLU A 209 -8.59 35.67 -36.82
N GLU A 210 -7.64 36.60 -37.01
CA GLU A 210 -7.99 38.02 -36.92
C GLU A 210 -7.04 38.89 -37.73
N ASN A 211 -6.99 38.66 -39.05
CA ASN A 211 -6.52 39.64 -40.03
C ASN A 211 -7.07 39.30 -41.39
N ALA A 212 -8.36 39.50 -41.62
CA ALA A 212 -8.87 39.69 -42.96
C ALA A 212 -8.79 41.20 -43.27
N PRO A 213 -8.12 41.62 -44.34
CA PRO A 213 -8.10 43.02 -44.72
C PRO A 213 -9.49 43.39 -45.28
N GLU A 214 -10.14 44.39 -44.67
CA GLU A 214 -11.22 45.16 -45.31
C GLU A 214 -10.65 45.80 -46.59
N GLU A 215 -10.92 45.24 -47.75
CA GLU A 215 -10.77 45.92 -49.03
C GLU A 215 -11.95 46.89 -49.22
N ALA A 216 -11.54 48.11 -49.43
CA ALA A 216 -12.35 49.27 -49.75
C ALA A 216 -13.26 49.11 -50.98
N GLN A 217 -14.46 49.65 -50.90
CA GLN A 217 -15.14 50.36 -51.98
C GLN A 217 -15.68 51.65 -51.47
#